data_590ad3134c6835978433a3b7ecd9167f
#
_entry.id   590ad3134c6835978433a3b7ecd9167f
#
_cell.length_a   1.000
_cell.length_b   1.000
_cell.length_c   1.000
_cell.angle_alpha   90.00
_cell.angle_beta   90.00
_cell.angle_gamma   90.00
#
_symmetry.space_group_name_H-M   'P 1'
#
loop_
_entity.id
_entity.type
_entity.pdbx_description
1 polymer ?
#
loop_
_entity_poly.entity_id
_entity_poly.type
_entity_poly.pdbx_seq_one_letter_code
_entity_poly.pdbx_strand_id
1 'polypeptide(L)'
;MHLRHLSVLMLCVFFYAPIAASAADRGPSTPEERKQALQYIQDFEANPLSPDAIKEREWVVRWTIEIPDIHLHMCLNLGRYGKVDKKYFGDFFGAELLAQTKFLLQDPDKQDDRLAEYQAGVEGALRFYEALLKENPKVRKPLMDELLKKRDAGTLALFVKQQSESECKN
;
A
#
# COMPACT_ATOMS: atom_id res chain seq x y z
N MET A 1 -34.52 -66.70 -27.10
CA MET A 1 -34.59 -66.11 -25.76
C MET A 1 -33.28 -65.34 -25.58
N HIS A 2 -33.26 -64.01 -25.90
CA HIS A 2 -32.07 -63.17 -25.82
C HIS A 2 -32.19 -62.20 -24.63
N LEU A 3 -31.35 -62.42 -23.63
CA LEU A 3 -31.27 -61.60 -22.47
C LEU A 3 -30.31 -60.38 -22.76
N ARG A 4 -30.85 -59.16 -22.84
CA ARG A 4 -30.08 -57.91 -23.05
C ARG A 4 -29.64 -57.40 -21.68
N HIS A 5 -28.31 -57.45 -21.41
CA HIS A 5 -27.70 -56.81 -20.27
C HIS A 5 -27.61 -55.28 -20.51
N LEU A 6 -28.35 -54.52 -19.72
CA LEU A 6 -28.28 -53.06 -19.68
C LEU A 6 -27.21 -52.67 -18.64
N SER A 7 -26.02 -52.25 -19.10
CA SER A 7 -24.99 -51.69 -18.25
C SER A 7 -25.30 -50.24 -18.01
N VAL A 8 -25.67 -49.90 -16.79
CA VAL A 8 -25.83 -48.50 -16.32
C VAL A 8 -24.45 -47.94 -15.94
N LEU A 9 -23.94 -47.04 -16.76
CA LEU A 9 -22.70 -46.29 -16.48
C LEU A 9 -23.05 -45.15 -15.54
N MET A 10 -22.66 -45.27 -14.26
CA MET A 10 -22.84 -44.22 -13.24
C MET A 10 -21.73 -43.18 -13.37
N LEU A 11 -22.04 -42.04 -13.97
CA LEU A 11 -21.13 -40.92 -14.16
C LEU A 11 -21.02 -40.13 -12.85
N CYS A 12 -19.95 -40.33 -12.06
CA CYS A 12 -19.64 -39.54 -10.90
C CYS A 12 -19.10 -38.17 -11.34
N VAL A 13 -19.95 -37.14 -11.33
CA VAL A 13 -19.55 -35.74 -11.52
C VAL A 13 -18.99 -35.25 -10.22
N PHE A 14 -17.67 -35.15 -10.13
CA PHE A 14 -17.00 -34.43 -9.00
C PHE A 14 -17.20 -32.94 -9.19
N PHE A 15 -18.08 -32.33 -8.40
CA PHE A 15 -18.18 -30.89 -8.24
C PHE A 15 -16.95 -30.41 -7.45
N TYR A 16 -15.96 -29.86 -8.15
CA TYR A 16 -14.94 -29.04 -7.52
C TYR A 16 -15.58 -27.69 -7.19
N ALA A 17 -16.03 -27.52 -5.95
CA ALA A 17 -16.34 -26.21 -5.44
C ALA A 17 -15.03 -25.43 -5.26
N PRO A 18 -14.89 -24.22 -5.85
CA PRO A 18 -13.76 -23.36 -5.51
C PRO A 18 -13.87 -22.99 -4.04
N ILE A 19 -12.92 -23.44 -3.22
CA ILE A 19 -12.75 -22.96 -1.86
C ILE A 19 -12.27 -21.50 -2.01
N ALA A 20 -13.18 -20.54 -1.82
CA ALA A 20 -12.81 -19.16 -1.64
C ALA A 20 -12.04 -19.08 -0.32
N ALA A 21 -10.71 -19.08 -0.37
CA ALA A 21 -9.87 -18.83 0.79
C ALA A 21 -10.24 -17.43 1.31
N SER A 22 -10.82 -17.38 2.50
CA SER A 22 -11.09 -16.13 3.21
C SER A 22 -9.75 -15.54 3.66
N ALA A 23 -9.60 -14.21 3.65
CA ALA A 23 -8.42 -13.54 4.21
C ALA A 23 -8.12 -13.94 5.67
N ALA A 24 -9.14 -14.42 6.39
CA ALA A 24 -9.01 -14.97 7.75
C ALA A 24 -8.18 -16.27 7.84
N ASP A 25 -7.97 -16.99 6.73
CA ASP A 25 -7.20 -18.25 6.68
C ASP A 25 -5.74 -18.04 6.29
N ARG A 26 -5.33 -16.81 6.01
CA ARG A 26 -3.93 -16.50 5.69
C ARG A 26 -3.10 -16.36 6.96
N GLY A 27 -2.00 -17.11 7.04
CA GLY A 27 -1.01 -16.97 8.11
C GLY A 27 -0.20 -15.66 8.02
N PRO A 28 0.66 -15.39 9.02
CA PRO A 28 1.54 -14.24 9.01
C PRO A 28 2.45 -14.22 7.78
N SER A 29 2.99 -13.04 7.46
CA SER A 29 3.92 -12.87 6.33
C SER A 29 5.19 -13.72 6.48
N THR A 30 5.64 -14.32 5.38
CA THR A 30 6.91 -15.07 5.35
C THR A 30 8.11 -14.14 5.18
N PRO A 31 9.33 -14.58 5.56
CA PRO A 31 10.56 -13.81 5.30
C PRO A 31 10.76 -13.50 3.81
N GLU A 32 10.38 -14.41 2.92
CA GLU A 32 10.49 -14.27 1.46
C GLU A 32 9.53 -13.20 0.96
N GLU A 33 8.28 -13.20 1.43
CA GLU A 33 7.29 -12.17 1.09
C GLU A 33 7.74 -10.79 1.58
N ARG A 34 8.25 -10.68 2.80
CA ARG A 34 8.78 -9.41 3.34
C ARG A 34 9.96 -8.89 2.51
N LYS A 35 10.88 -9.78 2.11
CA LYS A 35 11.98 -9.43 1.22
C LYS A 35 11.49 -8.94 -0.13
N GLN A 36 10.51 -9.63 -0.72
CA GLN A 36 9.89 -9.23 -1.98
C GLN A 36 9.20 -7.87 -1.87
N ALA A 37 8.43 -7.65 -0.80
CA ALA A 37 7.78 -6.36 -0.54
C ALA A 37 8.79 -5.22 -0.46
N LEU A 38 9.89 -5.40 0.29
CA LEU A 38 10.97 -4.41 0.38
C LEU A 38 11.63 -4.14 -0.97
N GLN A 39 11.84 -5.18 -1.79
CA GLN A 39 12.40 -5.00 -3.14
C GLN A 39 11.45 -4.18 -4.01
N TYR A 40 10.18 -4.51 -4.06
CA TYR A 40 9.18 -3.78 -4.84
C TYR A 40 9.01 -2.32 -4.39
N ILE A 41 9.08 -2.07 -3.08
CA ILE A 41 9.07 -0.70 -2.56
C ILE A 41 10.31 0.07 -3.02
N GLN A 42 11.50 -0.55 -3.02
CA GLN A 42 12.72 0.08 -3.51
C GLN A 42 12.66 0.38 -5.01
N ASP A 43 12.13 -0.53 -5.81
CA ASP A 43 11.96 -0.36 -7.26
C ASP A 43 10.97 0.78 -7.55
N PHE A 44 9.86 0.84 -6.81
CA PHE A 44 8.92 1.97 -6.85
C PHE A 44 9.59 3.29 -6.45
N GLU A 45 10.36 3.35 -5.38
CA GLU A 45 11.07 4.56 -4.95
C GLU A 45 12.10 5.03 -5.99
N ALA A 46 12.74 4.12 -6.70
CA ALA A 46 13.73 4.43 -7.74
C ALA A 46 13.08 5.00 -9.02
N ASN A 47 11.93 4.44 -9.44
CA ASN A 47 11.23 4.87 -10.66
C ASN A 47 9.70 4.70 -10.53
N PRO A 48 9.02 5.56 -9.76
CA PRO A 48 7.63 5.38 -9.35
C PRO A 48 6.61 5.49 -10.50
N LEU A 49 7.04 5.98 -11.66
CA LEU A 49 6.17 6.18 -12.83
C LEU A 49 6.32 5.06 -13.87
N SER A 50 7.18 4.09 -13.65
CA SER A 50 7.33 2.95 -14.55
C SER A 50 6.10 2.02 -14.48
N PRO A 51 5.70 1.39 -15.60
CA PRO A 51 4.60 0.42 -15.60
C PRO A 51 4.81 -0.76 -14.65
N ASP A 52 6.04 -1.18 -14.42
CA ASP A 52 6.37 -2.28 -13.53
C ASP A 52 6.27 -1.85 -12.06
N ALA A 53 6.80 -0.68 -11.70
CA ALA A 53 6.66 -0.13 -10.35
C ALA A 53 5.19 0.09 -9.94
N ILE A 54 4.31 0.42 -10.89
CA ILE A 54 2.86 0.52 -10.64
C ILE A 54 2.28 -0.85 -10.26
N LYS A 55 2.63 -1.93 -10.99
CA LYS A 55 2.18 -3.29 -10.68
C LYS A 55 2.73 -3.79 -9.33
N GLU A 56 4.00 -3.50 -9.07
CA GLU A 56 4.67 -3.85 -7.81
C GLU A 56 4.03 -3.14 -6.63
N ARG A 57 3.72 -1.83 -6.76
CA ARG A 57 2.94 -1.08 -5.78
C ARG A 57 1.59 -1.74 -5.49
N GLU A 58 0.84 -2.11 -6.54
CA GLU A 58 -0.45 -2.77 -6.39
C GLU A 58 -0.32 -4.11 -5.65
N TRP A 59 0.74 -4.86 -5.93
CA TRP A 59 1.03 -6.10 -5.22
C TRP A 59 1.31 -5.83 -3.74
N VAL A 60 2.19 -4.87 -3.41
CA VAL A 60 2.54 -4.54 -2.02
C VAL A 60 1.31 -4.08 -1.25
N VAL A 61 0.50 -3.17 -1.81
CA VAL A 61 -0.72 -2.67 -1.17
C VAL A 61 -1.69 -3.81 -0.85
N ARG A 62 -1.94 -4.70 -1.81
CA ARG A 62 -2.81 -5.86 -1.61
C ARG A 62 -2.25 -6.79 -0.54
N TRP A 63 -0.98 -7.13 -0.66
CA TRP A 63 -0.28 -8.00 0.29
C TRP A 63 -0.37 -7.46 1.72
N THR A 64 -0.10 -6.16 1.91
CA THR A 64 -0.16 -5.53 3.24
C THR A 64 -1.57 -5.56 3.85
N ILE A 65 -2.62 -5.47 3.02
CA ILE A 65 -4.01 -5.57 3.49
C ILE A 65 -4.36 -7.03 3.89
N GLU A 66 -3.78 -8.01 3.22
CA GLU A 66 -4.10 -9.43 3.42
C GLU A 66 -3.37 -10.08 4.59
N ILE A 67 -2.20 -9.58 4.99
CA ILE A 67 -1.39 -10.17 6.07
C ILE A 67 -1.89 -9.73 7.45
N PRO A 68 -1.92 -10.64 8.44
CA PRO A 68 -2.43 -10.31 9.78
C PRO A 68 -1.39 -9.70 10.72
N ASP A 69 -0.12 -9.63 10.34
CA ASP A 69 1.01 -9.31 11.23
C ASP A 69 1.65 -7.94 10.97
N ILE A 70 1.10 -7.15 10.05
CA ILE A 70 1.43 -5.74 9.84
C ILE A 70 0.13 -4.93 9.87
N HIS A 71 0.06 -3.97 10.78
CA HIS A 71 -1.11 -3.11 10.93
C HIS A 71 -0.75 -1.67 10.60
N LEU A 72 -1.23 -1.18 9.45
CA LEU A 72 -1.08 0.22 9.07
C LEU A 72 -2.11 1.08 9.79
N HIS A 73 -1.65 2.19 10.34
CA HIS A 73 -2.52 3.23 10.87
C HIS A 73 -2.88 4.23 9.76
N MET A 74 -4.14 4.21 9.35
CA MET A 74 -4.60 5.01 8.22
C MET A 74 -5.17 6.35 8.67
N CYS A 75 -4.66 7.44 8.08
CA CYS A 75 -5.22 8.77 8.26
C CYS A 75 -5.36 9.48 6.91
N LEU A 76 -6.48 9.30 6.25
CA LEU A 76 -6.73 9.78 4.88
C LEU A 76 -6.57 11.31 4.69
N ASN A 77 -6.68 12.07 5.77
CA ASN A 77 -6.60 13.54 5.73
C ASN A 77 -5.20 14.07 6.01
N LEU A 78 -4.26 13.25 6.45
CA LEU A 78 -2.95 13.69 6.95
C LEU A 78 -2.16 14.48 5.91
N GLY A 79 -2.00 13.91 4.71
CA GLY A 79 -1.33 14.57 3.58
C GLY A 79 -2.24 15.49 2.75
N ARG A 80 -3.54 15.54 3.10
CA ARG A 80 -4.56 16.32 2.38
C ARG A 80 -4.62 16.04 0.86
N TYR A 81 -4.19 14.86 0.42
CA TYR A 81 -4.07 14.52 -1.01
C TYR A 81 -5.41 14.64 -1.76
N GLY A 82 -6.53 14.35 -1.11
CA GLY A 82 -7.87 14.53 -1.68
C GLY A 82 -8.19 15.97 -2.08
N LYS A 83 -7.49 16.96 -1.48
CA LYS A 83 -7.59 18.39 -1.83
C LYS A 83 -6.58 18.79 -2.91
N VAL A 84 -5.59 17.93 -3.18
CA VAL A 84 -4.51 18.22 -4.14
C VAL A 84 -5.01 18.01 -5.57
N ASP A 85 -5.46 16.80 -5.88
CA ASP A 85 -5.96 16.44 -7.21
C ASP A 85 -6.60 15.05 -7.17
N LYS A 86 -7.83 14.94 -7.65
CA LYS A 86 -8.50 13.63 -7.75
C LYS A 86 -7.76 12.65 -8.66
N LYS A 87 -7.08 13.16 -9.68
CA LYS A 87 -6.33 12.34 -10.64
C LYS A 87 -5.19 11.57 -9.99
N TYR A 88 -4.46 12.20 -9.07
CA TYR A 88 -3.26 11.63 -8.45
C TYR A 88 -3.50 11.14 -7.02
N PHE A 89 -4.73 11.23 -6.52
CA PHE A 89 -5.04 10.83 -5.13
C PHE A 89 -4.58 9.39 -4.83
N GLY A 90 -4.95 8.44 -5.69
CA GLY A 90 -4.58 7.03 -5.53
C GLY A 90 -3.09 6.78 -5.59
N ASP A 91 -2.35 7.56 -6.39
CA ASP A 91 -0.90 7.43 -6.51
C ASP A 91 -0.19 7.97 -5.28
N PHE A 92 -0.59 9.13 -4.77
CA PHE A 92 -0.06 9.68 -3.51
C PHE A 92 -0.35 8.77 -2.33
N PHE A 93 -1.58 8.29 -2.24
CA PHE A 93 -2.00 7.38 -1.19
C PHE A 93 -1.25 6.05 -1.27
N GLY A 94 -1.06 5.49 -2.46
CA GLY A 94 -0.24 4.30 -2.67
C GLY A 94 1.21 4.49 -2.24
N ALA A 95 1.83 5.62 -2.59
CA ALA A 95 3.19 5.95 -2.17
C ALA A 95 3.32 6.11 -0.64
N GLU A 96 2.29 6.67 0.01
CA GLU A 96 2.19 6.74 1.47
C GLU A 96 2.16 5.35 2.09
N LEU A 97 1.26 4.47 1.63
CA LEU A 97 1.14 3.10 2.12
C LEU A 97 2.43 2.29 1.97
N LEU A 98 3.11 2.41 0.83
CA LEU A 98 4.37 1.73 0.61
C LEU A 98 5.45 2.18 1.60
N ALA A 99 5.52 3.49 1.87
CA ALA A 99 6.50 4.03 2.80
C ALA A 99 6.21 3.65 4.26
N GLN A 100 4.94 3.61 4.66
CA GLN A 100 4.52 3.08 5.96
C GLN A 100 4.84 1.59 6.08
N THR A 101 4.51 0.79 5.07
CA THR A 101 4.84 -0.64 5.03
C THR A 101 6.36 -0.87 5.16
N LYS A 102 7.17 -0.10 4.42
CA LYS A 102 8.63 -0.16 4.53
C LYS A 102 9.11 0.14 5.95
N PHE A 103 8.59 1.20 6.56
CA PHE A 103 8.92 1.59 7.92
C PHE A 103 8.67 0.44 8.91
N LEU A 104 7.48 -0.16 8.89
CA LEU A 104 7.11 -1.26 9.78
C LEU A 104 7.91 -2.55 9.51
N LEU A 105 8.29 -2.81 8.25
CA LEU A 105 9.15 -3.95 7.91
C LEU A 105 10.58 -3.78 8.40
N GLN A 106 11.10 -2.56 8.41
CA GLN A 106 12.46 -2.25 8.83
C GLN A 106 12.60 -2.06 10.35
N ASP A 107 11.56 -1.56 10.99
CA ASP A 107 11.50 -1.25 12.42
C ASP A 107 10.30 -1.96 13.09
N PRO A 108 10.26 -3.30 13.17
CA PRO A 108 9.10 -4.04 13.68
C PRO A 108 8.72 -3.71 15.12
N ASP A 109 9.68 -3.23 15.93
CA ASP A 109 9.44 -2.79 17.30
C ASP A 109 8.69 -1.44 17.40
N LYS A 110 8.50 -0.73 16.28
CA LYS A 110 7.82 0.56 16.19
C LYS A 110 6.40 0.48 15.65
N GLN A 111 5.76 -0.68 15.67
CA GLN A 111 4.40 -0.85 15.15
C GLN A 111 3.36 0.03 15.88
N ASP A 112 3.62 0.42 17.12
CA ASP A 112 2.76 1.31 17.91
C ASP A 112 3.15 2.80 17.79
N ASP A 113 4.26 3.13 17.10
CA ASP A 113 4.70 4.51 16.87
C ASP A 113 3.98 5.12 15.65
N ARG A 114 2.70 5.37 15.81
CA ARG A 114 1.84 5.94 14.76
C ARG A 114 2.39 7.25 14.18
N LEU A 115 3.06 8.05 15.00
CA LEU A 115 3.58 9.33 14.53
C LEU A 115 4.76 9.15 13.57
N ALA A 116 5.68 8.25 13.89
CA ALA A 116 6.79 7.92 13.01
C ALA A 116 6.31 7.24 11.72
N GLU A 117 5.32 6.35 11.83
CA GLU A 117 4.67 5.72 10.68
C GLU A 117 4.02 6.76 9.75
N TYR A 118 3.22 7.69 10.28
CA TYR A 118 2.61 8.78 9.52
C TYR A 118 3.65 9.68 8.85
N GLN A 119 4.73 10.01 9.56
CA GLN A 119 5.82 10.79 8.98
C GLN A 119 6.45 10.05 7.80
N ALA A 120 6.77 8.77 7.95
CA ALA A 120 7.31 7.95 6.87
C ALA A 120 6.39 7.94 5.65
N GLY A 121 5.08 7.82 5.86
CA GLY A 121 4.07 7.87 4.81
C GLY A 121 4.06 9.18 4.05
N VAL A 122 3.97 10.32 4.76
CA VAL A 122 3.98 11.65 4.12
C VAL A 122 5.28 11.89 3.35
N GLU A 123 6.43 11.47 3.87
CA GLU A 123 7.71 11.55 3.16
C GLU A 123 7.72 10.70 1.90
N GLY A 124 7.10 9.50 1.92
CA GLY A 124 6.92 8.66 0.72
C GLY A 124 6.11 9.36 -0.37
N ALA A 125 4.99 9.96 -0.01
CA ALA A 125 4.17 10.75 -0.93
C ALA A 125 4.92 11.97 -1.49
N LEU A 126 5.77 12.62 -0.70
CA LEU A 126 6.60 13.73 -1.16
C LEU A 126 7.66 13.27 -2.17
N ARG A 127 8.32 12.12 -1.95
CA ARG A 127 9.25 11.54 -2.94
C ARG A 127 8.55 11.23 -4.27
N PHE A 128 7.35 10.68 -4.21
CA PHE A 128 6.55 10.46 -5.41
C PHE A 128 6.21 11.78 -6.12
N TYR A 129 5.84 12.83 -5.38
CA TYR A 129 5.58 14.15 -5.95
C TYR A 129 6.81 14.75 -6.64
N GLU A 130 7.98 14.63 -6.06
CA GLU A 130 9.24 15.07 -6.68
C GLU A 130 9.52 14.35 -8.00
N ALA A 131 9.23 13.04 -8.07
CA ALA A 131 9.35 12.29 -9.31
C ALA A 131 8.36 12.78 -10.39
N LEU A 132 7.10 13.05 -10.01
CA LEU A 132 6.12 13.65 -10.92
C LEU A 132 6.57 15.02 -11.43
N LEU A 133 7.15 15.86 -10.59
CA LEU A 133 7.62 17.19 -11.00
C LEU A 133 8.80 17.12 -11.97
N LYS A 134 9.68 16.12 -11.86
CA LYS A 134 10.78 15.90 -12.81
C LYS A 134 10.26 15.58 -14.21
N GLU A 135 9.23 14.71 -14.30
CA GLU A 135 8.62 14.32 -15.56
C GLU A 135 7.73 15.42 -16.15
N ASN A 136 6.98 16.10 -15.30
CA ASN A 136 6.04 17.14 -15.73
C ASN A 136 5.92 18.27 -14.70
N PRO A 137 6.70 19.36 -14.83
CA PRO A 137 6.63 20.51 -13.92
C PRO A 137 5.26 21.19 -13.83
N LYS A 138 4.37 20.95 -14.82
CA LYS A 138 3.00 21.51 -14.80
C LYS A 138 2.06 20.86 -13.80
N VAL A 139 2.43 19.70 -13.23
CA VAL A 139 1.63 19.05 -12.17
C VAL A 139 1.84 19.67 -10.79
N ARG A 140 2.55 20.78 -10.69
CA ARG A 140 2.85 21.49 -9.45
C ARG A 140 1.57 21.79 -8.65
N LYS A 141 1.62 21.50 -7.36
CA LYS A 141 0.50 21.65 -6.42
C LYS A 141 0.95 22.45 -5.20
N PRO A 142 0.34 23.62 -4.92
CA PRO A 142 0.77 24.51 -3.83
C PRO A 142 0.84 23.81 -2.46
N LEU A 143 -0.11 22.91 -2.18
CA LEU A 143 -0.15 22.18 -0.91
C LEU A 143 1.03 21.20 -0.77
N MET A 144 1.38 20.49 -1.85
CA MET A 144 2.54 19.60 -1.85
C MET A 144 3.86 20.39 -1.78
N ASP A 145 3.93 21.55 -2.45
CA ASP A 145 5.07 22.47 -2.36
C ASP A 145 5.24 23.00 -0.92
N GLU A 146 4.15 23.24 -0.19
CA GLU A 146 4.20 23.62 1.23
C GLU A 146 4.78 22.49 2.08
N LEU A 147 4.36 21.25 1.85
CA LEU A 147 4.89 20.10 2.58
C LEU A 147 6.38 19.86 2.28
N LEU A 148 6.82 20.04 1.03
CA LEU A 148 8.24 19.99 0.67
C LEU A 148 9.04 21.07 1.45
N LYS A 149 8.55 22.31 1.51
CA LYS A 149 9.20 23.36 2.29
C LYS A 149 9.30 23.01 3.76
N LYS A 150 8.27 22.42 4.35
CA LYS A 150 8.29 21.95 5.75
C LYS A 150 9.32 20.84 5.96
N ARG A 151 9.43 19.89 5.02
CA ARG A 151 10.46 18.86 5.06
C ARG A 151 11.87 19.46 5.02
N ASP A 152 12.10 20.34 4.06
CA ASP A 152 13.42 20.96 3.84
C ASP A 152 13.81 21.88 5.01
N ALA A 153 12.84 22.48 5.71
CA ALA A 153 13.03 23.26 6.92
C ALA A 153 13.12 22.43 8.21
N GLY A 154 13.00 21.08 8.14
CA GLY A 154 13.00 20.19 9.31
C GLY A 154 11.76 20.31 10.20
N THR A 155 10.67 20.90 9.69
CA THR A 155 9.42 21.13 10.46
C THR A 155 8.29 20.18 10.06
N LEU A 156 8.53 19.23 9.15
CA LEU A 156 7.51 18.30 8.69
C LEU A 156 6.98 17.41 9.83
N ALA A 157 7.85 16.90 10.70
CA ALA A 157 7.44 16.08 11.84
C ALA A 157 6.46 16.81 12.77
N LEU A 158 6.71 18.08 13.05
CA LEU A 158 5.80 18.91 13.86
C LEU A 158 4.45 19.10 13.16
N PHE A 159 4.46 19.34 11.85
CA PHE A 159 3.24 19.46 11.06
C PHE A 159 2.45 18.14 11.08
N VAL A 160 3.09 17.00 10.84
CA VAL A 160 2.45 15.67 10.87
C VAL A 160 1.81 15.42 12.23
N LYS A 161 2.51 15.72 13.32
CA LYS A 161 1.98 15.61 14.68
C LYS A 161 0.70 16.45 14.87
N GLN A 162 0.73 17.73 14.53
CA GLN A 162 -0.41 18.63 14.67
C GLN A 162 -1.61 18.18 13.82
N GLN A 163 -1.36 17.72 12.59
CA GLN A 163 -2.43 17.22 11.72
C GLN A 163 -3.00 15.90 12.23
N SER A 164 -2.17 14.99 12.72
CA SER A 164 -2.66 13.71 13.27
C SER A 164 -3.54 13.92 14.51
N GLU A 165 -3.19 14.85 15.38
CA GLU A 165 -3.98 15.21 16.56
C GLU A 165 -5.34 15.83 16.21
N SER A 166 -5.43 16.55 15.09
CA SER A 166 -6.66 17.23 14.66
C SER A 166 -7.55 16.37 13.73
N GLU A 167 -6.96 15.61 12.84
CA GLU A 167 -7.66 14.97 11.72
C GLU A 167 -7.77 13.43 11.84
N CYS A 168 -6.91 12.79 12.66
CA CYS A 168 -6.84 11.34 12.78
C CYS A 168 -7.45 10.84 14.11
N LYS A 169 -8.54 11.46 14.55
CA LYS A 169 -9.28 10.99 15.74
C LYS A 169 -9.97 9.66 15.43
N ASN A 170 -9.64 8.63 16.23
CA ASN A 170 -10.33 7.35 16.26
C ASN A 170 -11.72 7.51 16.90
#